data_0d5e745c812d97a477eb91887f0835b0
#
_entry.id   0d5e745c812d97a477eb91887f0835b0
#
_cell.length_a   1.000
_cell.length_b   1.000
_cell.length_c   1.000
_cell.angle_alpha   90.00
_cell.angle_beta   90.00
_cell.angle_gamma   90.00
#
_symmetry.space_group_name_H-M   'P 1'
#
loop_
_entity.id
_entity.type
_entity.pdbx_description
1 polymer ?
#
loop_
_entity_poly.entity_id
_entity_poly.type
_entity_poly.pdbx_seq_one_letter_code
_entity_poly.pdbx_strand_id
1 'polypeptide(L)'
;MVVFVFAIMAGGFAYNVKVETTLARNAQDDHEFEWLARSGMEFSKWVLGQQMAIREETYDALNQFWAGRKFDTNDVFEGLSLQDIPIGRGHVTLEFTDVQSKFNINIANEEVLTTATELIGIDVGDAPIIVDSILDWIDRDDTPRDQGVEEDHYLEAESPYRCKNGPLDSLTELLLVNGVEPEMFWGTDPVDVQNMTRMERFRHRQANLPEYTNSFVKLFTTLGTKVNPNTCSSEVLQLFGIDPQLADQLVADRAGLDGVVGTEDDEVYRSNADFAARVGAGAQQLARLISVRSAVFQVKINTRIGERNRTKVAYIFRRNDKDIRVLFSFWE
;
A
#
# COMPACT_ATOMS: atom_id res chain seq x y z
N MET A 1 -17.19 58.64 -21.96
CA MET A 1 -17.14 57.42 -22.74
C MET A 1 -15.72 56.88 -22.93
N VAL A 2 -14.74 57.67 -23.42
CA VAL A 2 -13.33 57.23 -23.66
C VAL A 2 -12.66 56.67 -22.40
N VAL A 3 -12.80 57.36 -21.23
CA VAL A 3 -12.21 56.93 -19.96
C VAL A 3 -12.74 55.55 -19.51
N PHE A 4 -14.02 55.24 -19.75
CA PHE A 4 -14.62 53.96 -19.42
C PHE A 4 -14.05 52.81 -20.28
N VAL A 5 -13.82 53.07 -21.57
CA VAL A 5 -13.19 52.09 -22.47
C VAL A 5 -11.78 51.79 -22.02
N PHE A 6 -10.98 52.83 -21.69
CA PHE A 6 -9.62 52.64 -21.16
C PHE A 6 -9.60 51.89 -19.82
N ALA A 7 -10.59 52.11 -18.94
CA ALA A 7 -10.68 51.36 -17.69
C ALA A 7 -10.98 49.88 -17.92
N ILE A 8 -11.84 49.53 -18.88
CA ILE A 8 -12.10 48.13 -19.26
C ILE A 8 -10.85 47.48 -19.87
N MET A 9 -10.15 48.20 -20.78
CA MET A 9 -8.92 47.67 -21.38
C MET A 9 -7.80 47.48 -20.34
N ALA A 10 -7.64 48.44 -19.41
CA ALA A 10 -6.66 48.31 -18.32
C ALA A 10 -6.99 47.13 -17.38
N GLY A 11 -8.30 46.96 -17.06
CA GLY A 11 -8.77 45.81 -16.29
C GLY A 11 -8.52 44.46 -16.97
N GLY A 12 -8.81 44.39 -18.26
CA GLY A 12 -8.52 43.20 -19.08
C GLY A 12 -7.03 42.87 -19.13
N PHE A 13 -6.20 43.90 -19.36
CA PHE A 13 -4.74 43.71 -19.36
C PHE A 13 -4.21 43.26 -18.00
N ALA A 14 -4.64 43.90 -16.92
CA ALA A 14 -4.25 43.51 -15.56
C ALA A 14 -4.66 42.05 -15.22
N TYR A 15 -5.84 41.64 -15.66
CA TYR A 15 -6.32 40.26 -15.52
C TYR A 15 -5.43 39.28 -16.30
N ASN A 16 -5.13 39.56 -17.58
CA ASN A 16 -4.25 38.71 -18.39
C ASN A 16 -2.84 38.58 -17.78
N VAL A 17 -2.24 39.70 -17.35
CA VAL A 17 -0.93 39.68 -16.67
C VAL A 17 -0.98 38.83 -15.39
N LYS A 18 -2.06 38.91 -14.60
CA LYS A 18 -2.24 38.08 -13.41
C LYS A 18 -2.31 36.60 -13.77
N VAL A 19 -3.09 36.23 -14.80
CA VAL A 19 -3.21 34.85 -15.28
C VAL A 19 -1.88 34.31 -15.77
N GLU A 20 -1.17 35.07 -16.63
CA GLU A 20 0.14 34.67 -17.17
C GLU A 20 1.19 34.51 -16.04
N THR A 21 1.21 35.43 -15.09
CA THR A 21 2.12 35.35 -13.94
C THR A 21 1.82 34.12 -13.08
N THR A 22 0.53 33.80 -12.88
CA THR A 22 0.12 32.61 -12.13
C THR A 22 0.51 31.33 -12.88
N LEU A 23 0.31 31.28 -14.20
CA LEU A 23 0.72 30.13 -15.02
C LEU A 23 2.25 29.93 -15.02
N ALA A 24 3.01 31.02 -15.18
CA ALA A 24 4.47 30.96 -15.12
C ALA A 24 4.97 30.44 -13.76
N ARG A 25 4.38 30.93 -12.66
CA ARG A 25 4.69 30.47 -11.31
C ARG A 25 4.33 29.01 -11.13
N ASN A 26 3.16 28.58 -11.61
CA ASN A 26 2.74 27.18 -11.52
C ASN A 26 3.70 26.27 -12.30
N ALA A 27 4.12 26.66 -13.50
CA ALA A 27 5.09 25.89 -14.29
C ALA A 27 6.46 25.80 -13.59
N GLN A 28 6.92 26.87 -12.93
CA GLN A 28 8.14 26.85 -12.13
C GLN A 28 8.02 25.91 -10.93
N ASP A 29 6.90 25.98 -10.20
CA ASP A 29 6.65 25.12 -9.06
C ASP A 29 6.55 23.64 -9.47
N ASP A 30 6.01 23.32 -10.66
CA ASP A 30 5.91 21.93 -11.17
C ASP A 30 7.30 21.30 -11.35
N HIS A 31 8.27 22.06 -11.87
CA HIS A 31 9.67 21.60 -11.95
C HIS A 31 10.28 21.40 -10.56
N GLU A 32 10.00 22.32 -9.64
CA GLU A 32 10.53 22.22 -8.28
C GLU A 32 9.93 21.04 -7.52
N PHE A 33 8.62 20.75 -7.66
CA PHE A 33 8.01 19.53 -7.13
C PHE A 33 8.70 18.26 -7.64
N GLU A 34 9.04 18.19 -8.93
CA GLU A 34 9.77 17.04 -9.48
C GLU A 34 11.16 16.89 -8.86
N TRP A 35 11.89 17.99 -8.64
CA TRP A 35 13.19 17.95 -7.98
C TRP A 35 13.10 17.58 -6.51
N LEU A 36 12.09 18.08 -5.78
CA LEU A 36 11.83 17.70 -4.40
C LEU A 36 11.51 16.22 -4.28
N ALA A 37 10.61 15.70 -5.15
CA ALA A 37 10.26 14.29 -5.17
C ALA A 37 11.47 13.40 -5.50
N ARG A 38 12.31 13.81 -6.46
CA ARG A 38 13.54 13.10 -6.79
C ARG A 38 14.53 13.07 -5.63
N SER A 39 14.70 14.20 -4.94
CA SER A 39 15.55 14.28 -3.75
C SER A 39 15.02 13.39 -2.63
N GLY A 40 13.71 13.39 -2.39
CA GLY A 40 13.06 12.48 -1.44
C GLY A 40 13.27 11.01 -1.80
N MET A 41 13.19 10.66 -3.08
CA MET A 41 13.42 9.31 -3.57
C MET A 41 14.86 8.85 -3.34
N GLU A 42 15.86 9.69 -3.64
CA GLU A 42 17.26 9.36 -3.38
C GLU A 42 17.55 9.25 -1.88
N PHE A 43 16.96 10.12 -1.07
CA PHE A 43 17.07 10.02 0.38
C PHE A 43 16.40 8.74 0.92
N SER A 44 15.27 8.35 0.35
CA SER A 44 14.60 7.08 0.71
C SER A 44 15.47 5.86 0.41
N LYS A 45 16.15 5.84 -0.73
CA LYS A 45 17.12 4.78 -1.07
C LYS A 45 18.28 4.75 -0.09
N TRP A 46 18.80 5.91 0.28
CA TRP A 46 19.87 6.02 1.25
C TRP A 46 19.43 5.48 2.62
N VAL A 47 18.26 5.87 3.12
CA VAL A 47 17.69 5.37 4.39
C VAL A 47 17.62 3.85 4.39
N LEU A 48 17.02 3.25 3.35
CA LEU A 48 16.89 1.79 3.24
C LEU A 48 18.26 1.09 3.15
N GLY A 49 19.26 1.73 2.54
CA GLY A 49 20.62 1.23 2.45
C GLY A 49 21.34 1.26 3.79
N GLN A 50 21.27 2.38 4.50
CA GLN A 50 21.89 2.51 5.83
C GLN A 50 21.25 1.55 6.83
N GLN A 51 19.91 1.42 6.83
CA GLN A 51 19.21 0.47 7.69
C GLN A 51 19.72 -0.95 7.48
N MET A 52 19.92 -1.35 6.23
CA MET A 52 20.41 -2.69 5.89
C MET A 52 21.89 -2.89 6.26
N ALA A 53 22.66 -1.82 6.38
CA ALA A 53 24.08 -1.88 6.74
C ALA A 53 24.31 -2.07 8.26
N ILE A 54 23.29 -1.87 9.09
CA ILE A 54 23.36 -2.12 10.54
C ILE A 54 23.43 -3.63 10.78
N ARG A 55 24.55 -4.08 11.33
CA ARG A 55 24.86 -5.51 11.45
C ARG A 55 23.97 -6.24 12.46
N GLU A 56 23.58 -5.54 13.49
CA GLU A 56 22.75 -6.05 14.59
C GLU A 56 21.28 -6.22 14.16
N GLU A 57 20.86 -5.50 13.13
CA GLU A 57 19.50 -5.51 12.62
C GLU A 57 19.40 -6.34 11.34
N THR A 58 19.33 -7.67 11.50
CA THR A 58 19.19 -8.62 10.38
C THR A 58 17.76 -8.79 9.89
N TYR A 59 16.86 -7.92 10.30
CA TYR A 59 15.40 -7.92 10.06
C TYR A 59 14.93 -6.54 9.61
N ASP A 60 13.70 -6.46 9.14
CA ASP A 60 12.95 -5.22 8.93
C ASP A 60 11.69 -5.26 9.81
N ALA A 61 11.47 -4.20 10.58
CA ALA A 61 10.35 -4.08 11.52
C ALA A 61 9.92 -2.61 11.71
N LEU A 62 8.72 -2.42 12.26
CA LEU A 62 8.11 -1.10 12.41
C LEU A 62 8.80 -0.22 13.47
N ASN A 63 9.63 -0.80 14.34
CA ASN A 63 10.45 -0.07 15.31
C ASN A 63 11.77 0.48 14.72
N GLN A 64 11.97 0.48 13.41
CA GLN A 64 13.16 1.00 12.75
C GLN A 64 12.95 2.40 12.18
N PHE A 65 14.05 3.10 11.83
CA PHE A 65 14.00 4.48 11.34
C PHE A 65 13.15 4.65 10.08
N TRP A 66 13.26 3.74 9.12
CA TRP A 66 12.46 3.80 7.90
C TRP A 66 10.95 3.80 8.19
N ALA A 67 10.50 3.18 9.28
CA ALA A 67 9.09 3.17 9.70
C ALA A 67 8.69 4.40 10.54
N GLY A 68 9.61 5.35 10.76
CA GLY A 68 9.33 6.61 11.43
C GLY A 68 9.76 6.67 12.90
N ARG A 69 10.47 5.66 13.39
CA ARG A 69 11.02 5.70 14.77
C ARG A 69 11.99 6.88 14.91
N LYS A 70 11.93 7.54 16.05
CA LYS A 70 12.92 8.54 16.46
C LYS A 70 14.03 7.85 17.25
N PHE A 71 15.28 8.09 16.86
CA PHE A 71 16.44 7.49 17.51
C PHE A 71 17.05 8.38 18.60
N ASP A 72 17.61 7.74 19.61
CA ASP A 72 18.45 8.35 20.64
C ASP A 72 19.91 8.50 20.16
N THR A 73 20.65 9.31 20.88
CA THR A 73 21.96 9.89 20.60
C THR A 73 23.11 8.88 20.45
N ASN A 74 23.20 8.08 19.41
CA ASN A 74 24.43 7.38 18.98
C ASN A 74 24.23 6.54 17.69
N ASP A 75 23.19 6.81 16.89
CA ASP A 75 22.85 6.01 15.73
C ASP A 75 23.24 6.73 14.42
N VAL A 76 23.36 5.94 13.34
CA VAL A 76 23.63 6.45 11.97
C VAL A 76 22.59 7.49 11.52
N PHE A 77 21.43 7.49 12.13
CA PHE A 77 20.32 8.39 11.83
C PHE A 77 20.16 9.56 12.80
N GLU A 78 21.16 9.78 13.71
CA GLU A 78 21.11 10.86 14.69
C GLU A 78 20.85 12.22 14.00
N GLY A 79 19.89 12.97 14.51
CA GLY A 79 19.51 14.29 14.00
C GLY A 79 18.77 14.28 12.66
N LEU A 80 18.48 13.12 12.08
CA LEU A 80 17.69 12.99 10.86
C LEU A 80 16.19 12.85 11.18
N SER A 81 15.37 13.32 10.24
CA SER A 81 13.91 13.16 10.28
C SER A 81 13.42 12.74 8.92
N LEU A 82 12.35 11.95 8.91
CA LEU A 82 11.57 11.63 7.71
C LEU A 82 10.45 12.66 7.47
N GLN A 83 10.22 13.54 8.45
CA GLN A 83 9.14 14.51 8.45
C GLN A 83 9.69 15.92 8.23
N ASP A 84 9.00 16.67 7.35
CA ASP A 84 9.21 18.10 7.09
C ASP A 84 10.68 18.48 6.79
N ILE A 85 11.36 17.70 5.96
CA ILE A 85 12.76 17.87 5.57
C ILE A 85 12.86 19.11 4.68
N PRO A 86 13.57 20.18 5.07
CA PRO A 86 13.71 21.38 4.24
C PRO A 86 14.68 21.14 3.09
N ILE A 87 14.22 21.37 1.85
CA ILE A 87 15.02 21.27 0.63
C ILE A 87 14.72 22.50 -0.24
N GLY A 88 15.68 23.41 -0.37
CA GLY A 88 15.48 24.66 -1.12
C GLY A 88 14.34 25.50 -0.55
N ARG A 89 13.30 25.77 -1.35
CA ARG A 89 12.09 26.50 -0.91
C ARG A 89 10.99 25.60 -0.40
N GLY A 90 11.13 24.28 -0.56
CA GLY A 90 10.12 23.31 -0.25
C GLY A 90 10.49 22.41 0.91
N HIS A 91 9.55 21.54 1.24
CA HIS A 91 9.68 20.52 2.28
C HIS A 91 9.29 19.16 1.73
N VAL A 92 9.93 18.12 2.24
CA VAL A 92 9.66 16.74 1.89
C VAL A 92 9.35 15.95 3.14
N THR A 93 8.27 15.17 3.11
CA THR A 93 7.95 14.17 4.13
C THR A 93 7.91 12.80 3.48
N LEU A 94 8.56 11.83 4.10
CA LEU A 94 8.66 10.46 3.62
C LEU A 94 7.86 9.52 4.53
N GLU A 95 7.01 8.72 3.91
CA GLU A 95 6.25 7.67 4.58
C GLU A 95 6.52 6.35 3.88
N PHE A 96 7.10 5.41 4.60
CA PHE A 96 7.43 4.09 4.08
C PHE A 96 6.37 3.08 4.49
N THR A 97 6.07 2.19 3.57
CA THR A 97 5.25 0.99 3.83
C THR A 97 5.99 -0.23 3.31
N ASP A 98 6.11 -1.25 4.14
CA ASP A 98 6.62 -2.53 3.69
C ASP A 98 5.57 -3.21 2.81
N VAL A 99 5.88 -3.40 1.53
CA VAL A 99 4.98 -4.08 0.58
C VAL A 99 4.83 -5.56 0.93
N GLN A 100 5.85 -6.14 1.54
CA GLN A 100 5.84 -7.53 1.99
C GLN A 100 5.14 -7.73 3.34
N SER A 101 4.48 -6.70 3.87
CA SER A 101 3.48 -6.86 4.93
C SER A 101 2.19 -7.54 4.43
N LYS A 102 2.06 -7.73 3.10
CA LYS A 102 0.91 -8.34 2.42
C LYS A 102 1.32 -9.57 1.64
N PHE A 103 0.34 -10.44 1.36
CA PHE A 103 0.56 -11.64 0.57
C PHE A 103 0.59 -11.30 -0.94
N ASN A 104 1.49 -11.92 -1.70
CA ASN A 104 1.49 -11.73 -3.16
C ASN A 104 0.41 -12.61 -3.80
N ILE A 105 -0.62 -11.98 -4.37
CA ILE A 105 -1.75 -12.66 -4.97
C ILE A 105 -1.36 -13.57 -6.14
N ASN A 106 -0.30 -13.24 -6.87
CA ASN A 106 0.18 -14.05 -8.00
C ASN A 106 0.74 -15.43 -7.63
N ILE A 107 0.94 -15.67 -6.33
CA ILE A 107 1.38 -16.97 -5.81
C ILE A 107 0.31 -17.58 -4.87
N ALA A 108 -0.86 -16.97 -4.79
CA ALA A 108 -1.97 -17.50 -4.01
C ALA A 108 -2.53 -18.77 -4.68
N ASN A 109 -2.85 -19.74 -3.86
CA ASN A 109 -3.61 -20.93 -4.26
C ASN A 109 -5.07 -20.78 -3.81
N GLU A 110 -5.89 -21.75 -4.16
CA GLU A 110 -7.30 -21.79 -3.81
C GLU A 110 -7.55 -21.66 -2.29
N GLU A 111 -6.76 -22.33 -1.46
CA GLU A 111 -6.87 -22.28 0.01
C GLU A 111 -6.63 -20.85 0.55
N VAL A 112 -5.60 -20.17 0.06
CA VAL A 112 -5.29 -18.79 0.43
C VAL A 112 -6.40 -17.83 0.03
N LEU A 113 -6.94 -17.96 -1.19
CA LEU A 113 -8.02 -17.12 -1.68
C LEU A 113 -9.34 -17.38 -0.95
N THR A 114 -9.65 -18.65 -0.65
CA THR A 114 -10.83 -19.00 0.15
C THR A 114 -10.75 -18.39 1.54
N THR A 115 -9.62 -18.53 2.23
CA THR A 115 -9.40 -17.86 3.52
C THR A 115 -9.53 -16.35 3.41
N ALA A 116 -9.03 -15.76 2.32
CA ALA A 116 -9.14 -14.31 2.10
C ALA A 116 -10.60 -13.87 1.93
N THR A 117 -11.41 -14.61 1.17
CA THR A 117 -12.84 -14.29 1.00
C THR A 117 -13.61 -14.39 2.33
N GLU A 118 -13.29 -15.36 3.18
CA GLU A 118 -13.83 -15.48 4.53
C GLU A 118 -13.43 -14.28 5.42
N LEU A 119 -12.14 -13.88 5.40
CA LEU A 119 -11.63 -12.74 6.17
C LEU A 119 -12.22 -11.40 5.71
N ILE A 120 -12.50 -11.25 4.43
CA ILE A 120 -13.18 -10.08 3.88
C ILE A 120 -14.66 -10.08 4.31
N GLY A 121 -15.27 -11.24 4.49
CA GLY A 121 -16.68 -11.40 4.82
C GLY A 121 -17.56 -11.53 3.57
N ILE A 122 -17.00 -12.09 2.49
CA ILE A 122 -17.75 -12.40 1.27
C ILE A 122 -18.72 -13.56 1.54
N ASP A 123 -19.91 -13.49 0.97
CA ASP A 123 -20.93 -14.53 1.13
C ASP A 123 -20.41 -15.89 0.63
N VAL A 124 -20.74 -16.95 1.35
CA VAL A 124 -20.31 -18.32 1.05
C VAL A 124 -20.75 -18.77 -0.35
N GLY A 125 -21.86 -18.22 -0.87
CA GLY A 125 -22.34 -18.51 -2.24
C GLY A 125 -21.50 -17.85 -3.33
N ASP A 126 -20.95 -16.66 -3.07
CA ASP A 126 -20.18 -15.88 -4.04
C ASP A 126 -18.67 -16.20 -3.97
N ALA A 127 -18.17 -16.62 -2.81
CA ALA A 127 -16.75 -16.88 -2.58
C ALA A 127 -16.14 -17.86 -3.61
N PRO A 128 -16.72 -19.03 -3.97
CA PRO A 128 -16.15 -19.93 -4.97
C PRO A 128 -16.06 -19.30 -6.36
N ILE A 129 -17.06 -18.48 -6.75
CA ILE A 129 -17.08 -17.78 -8.04
C ILE A 129 -15.90 -16.83 -8.14
N ILE A 130 -15.66 -16.06 -7.08
CA ILE A 130 -14.57 -15.08 -7.01
C ILE A 130 -13.21 -15.79 -6.99
N VAL A 131 -13.06 -16.83 -6.18
CA VAL A 131 -11.81 -17.61 -6.06
C VAL A 131 -11.43 -18.22 -7.39
N ASP A 132 -12.35 -18.94 -8.05
CA ASP A 132 -12.11 -19.59 -9.33
C ASP A 132 -11.83 -18.56 -10.42
N SER A 133 -12.63 -17.47 -10.49
CA SER A 133 -12.39 -16.39 -11.48
C SER A 133 -11.06 -15.68 -11.30
N ILE A 134 -10.54 -15.52 -10.06
CA ILE A 134 -9.21 -14.96 -9.82
C ILE A 134 -8.12 -15.93 -10.29
N LEU A 135 -8.30 -17.21 -10.05
CA LEU A 135 -7.33 -18.24 -10.47
C LEU A 135 -7.28 -18.37 -11.98
N ASP A 136 -8.45 -18.36 -12.67
CA ASP A 136 -8.55 -18.38 -14.14
C ASP A 136 -7.95 -17.10 -14.75
N TRP A 137 -8.13 -15.94 -14.10
CA TRP A 137 -7.50 -14.68 -14.55
C TRP A 137 -5.97 -14.73 -14.52
N ILE A 138 -5.38 -15.47 -13.60
CA ILE A 138 -3.92 -15.51 -13.36
C ILE A 138 -3.24 -16.66 -14.10
N ASP A 139 -3.92 -17.78 -14.32
CA ASP A 139 -3.31 -18.92 -15.00
C ASP A 139 -3.14 -18.66 -16.52
N ARG A 140 -2.63 -19.62 -17.28
CA ARG A 140 -2.23 -19.39 -18.66
C ARG A 140 -3.06 -20.15 -19.68
N ASP A 141 -3.97 -20.97 -19.20
CA ASP A 141 -4.82 -21.71 -20.11
C ASP A 141 -6.19 -21.03 -20.27
N ASP A 142 -7.06 -21.56 -21.09
CA ASP A 142 -8.40 -21.04 -21.39
C ASP A 142 -9.48 -22.02 -20.90
N THR A 143 -9.18 -22.81 -19.85
CA THR A 143 -10.08 -23.81 -19.31
C THR A 143 -10.68 -23.33 -18.00
N PRO A 144 -11.96 -22.95 -17.99
CA PRO A 144 -12.56 -22.40 -16.79
C PRO A 144 -12.63 -23.46 -15.68
N ARG A 145 -12.42 -23.05 -14.43
CA ARG A 145 -12.69 -23.83 -13.22
C ARG A 145 -14.18 -23.98 -13.04
N ASP A 146 -14.59 -24.81 -12.07
CA ASP A 146 -16.00 -25.18 -11.85
C ASP A 146 -16.94 -23.97 -11.72
N GLN A 147 -16.52 -22.89 -11.07
CA GLN A 147 -17.27 -21.64 -10.89
C GLN A 147 -16.57 -20.42 -11.52
N GLY A 148 -15.45 -20.64 -12.18
CA GLY A 148 -14.66 -19.61 -12.82
C GLY A 148 -15.14 -19.23 -14.21
N VAL A 149 -14.48 -18.24 -14.81
CA VAL A 149 -14.79 -17.73 -16.14
C VAL A 149 -13.53 -17.34 -16.90
N GLU A 150 -13.54 -17.56 -18.20
CA GLU A 150 -12.44 -17.28 -19.12
C GLU A 150 -12.77 -16.18 -20.15
N GLU A 151 -11.93 -16.00 -21.17
CA GLU A 151 -12.02 -14.90 -22.16
C GLU A 151 -13.42 -14.75 -22.76
N ASP A 152 -14.12 -15.83 -23.06
CA ASP A 152 -15.45 -15.80 -23.68
C ASP A 152 -16.46 -14.99 -22.86
N HIS A 153 -16.43 -15.16 -21.52
CA HIS A 153 -17.30 -14.41 -20.61
C HIS A 153 -17.02 -12.90 -20.67
N TYR A 154 -15.74 -12.50 -20.62
CA TYR A 154 -15.36 -11.09 -20.62
C TYR A 154 -15.59 -10.40 -21.97
N LEU A 155 -15.57 -11.15 -23.07
CA LEU A 155 -15.91 -10.66 -24.40
C LEU A 155 -17.41 -10.42 -24.60
N GLU A 156 -18.28 -11.07 -23.82
CA GLU A 156 -19.73 -10.88 -23.85
C GLU A 156 -20.20 -9.69 -22.97
N ALA A 157 -19.31 -9.06 -22.19
CA ALA A 157 -19.64 -7.92 -21.35
C ALA A 157 -20.11 -6.71 -22.18
N GLU A 158 -20.86 -5.78 -21.57
CA GLU A 158 -21.30 -4.53 -22.20
C GLU A 158 -20.13 -3.72 -22.76
N SER A 159 -18.99 -3.73 -22.08
CA SER A 159 -17.71 -3.19 -22.56
C SER A 159 -16.72 -4.34 -22.66
N PRO A 160 -16.59 -5.00 -23.82
CA PRO A 160 -15.77 -6.19 -23.96
C PRO A 160 -14.28 -5.93 -23.70
N TYR A 161 -13.65 -6.83 -22.94
CA TYR A 161 -12.21 -6.88 -22.71
C TYR A 161 -11.73 -8.33 -22.65
N ARG A 162 -10.42 -8.52 -22.68
CA ARG A 162 -9.82 -9.86 -22.66
C ARG A 162 -9.40 -10.25 -21.26
N CYS A 163 -9.54 -11.52 -20.93
CA CYS A 163 -8.88 -12.11 -19.78
C CYS A 163 -7.37 -11.97 -19.93
N LYS A 164 -6.66 -11.76 -18.82
CA LYS A 164 -5.20 -11.56 -18.87
C LYS A 164 -4.43 -12.85 -19.10
N ASN A 165 -4.92 -13.97 -18.56
CA ASN A 165 -4.28 -15.29 -18.56
C ASN A 165 -2.81 -15.18 -18.17
N GLY A 166 -2.55 -14.51 -17.04
CA GLY A 166 -1.22 -14.26 -16.53
C GLY A 166 -1.17 -13.46 -15.24
N PRO A 167 0.02 -13.34 -14.64
CA PRO A 167 0.19 -12.64 -13.38
C PRO A 167 -0.34 -11.21 -13.41
N LEU A 168 -0.99 -10.76 -12.34
CA LEU A 168 -1.43 -9.39 -12.16
C LEU A 168 -0.22 -8.44 -12.08
N ASP A 169 -0.21 -7.39 -12.90
CA ASP A 169 0.77 -6.31 -12.81
C ASP A 169 0.36 -5.29 -11.75
N SER A 170 -0.94 -5.06 -11.62
CA SER A 170 -1.54 -4.19 -10.60
C SER A 170 -2.65 -4.92 -9.86
N LEU A 171 -2.73 -4.73 -8.55
CA LEU A 171 -3.83 -5.30 -7.77
C LEU A 171 -5.20 -4.79 -8.23
N THR A 172 -5.27 -3.58 -8.80
CA THR A 172 -6.51 -2.99 -9.34
C THR A 172 -7.11 -3.79 -10.51
N GLU A 173 -6.35 -4.69 -11.14
CA GLU A 173 -6.89 -5.60 -12.15
C GLU A 173 -7.96 -6.53 -11.58
N LEU A 174 -7.96 -6.79 -10.27
CA LEU A 174 -9.04 -7.54 -9.61
C LEU A 174 -10.42 -6.91 -9.81
N LEU A 175 -10.50 -5.59 -10.01
CA LEU A 175 -11.77 -4.92 -10.34
C LEU A 175 -12.33 -5.30 -11.72
N LEU A 176 -11.55 -6.00 -12.54
CA LEU A 176 -11.96 -6.54 -13.83
C LEU A 176 -12.35 -8.02 -13.73
N VAL A 177 -12.07 -8.66 -12.61
CA VAL A 177 -12.36 -10.09 -12.39
C VAL A 177 -13.83 -10.27 -12.03
N ASN A 178 -14.45 -11.29 -12.62
CA ASN A 178 -15.84 -11.62 -12.37
C ASN A 178 -16.15 -11.83 -10.87
N GLY A 179 -17.21 -11.22 -10.39
CA GLY A 179 -17.67 -11.32 -9.00
C GLY A 179 -16.95 -10.36 -8.02
N VAL A 180 -15.85 -9.71 -8.40
CA VAL A 180 -15.15 -8.77 -7.52
C VAL A 180 -15.80 -7.39 -7.58
N GLU A 181 -16.38 -6.95 -6.46
CA GLU A 181 -16.98 -5.64 -6.31
C GLU A 181 -15.99 -4.61 -5.71
N PRO A 182 -16.15 -3.31 -6.05
CA PRO A 182 -15.28 -2.26 -5.49
C PRO A 182 -15.22 -2.24 -3.97
N GLU A 183 -16.32 -2.55 -3.29
CA GLU A 183 -16.42 -2.59 -1.83
C GLU A 183 -15.59 -3.73 -1.24
N MET A 184 -15.52 -4.89 -1.90
CA MET A 184 -14.64 -6.01 -1.51
C MET A 184 -13.17 -5.66 -1.74
N PHE A 185 -12.90 -4.91 -2.81
CA PHE A 185 -11.54 -4.52 -3.19
C PHE A 185 -10.96 -3.45 -2.25
N TRP A 186 -11.68 -2.34 -2.05
CA TRP A 186 -11.22 -1.22 -1.22
C TRP A 186 -11.51 -1.41 0.28
N GLY A 187 -12.52 -2.20 0.62
CA GLY A 187 -13.14 -2.23 1.92
C GLY A 187 -14.19 -1.11 2.06
N THR A 188 -15.09 -1.27 3.00
CA THR A 188 -15.96 -0.18 3.41
C THR A 188 -15.24 0.60 4.51
N ASP A 189 -15.01 1.89 4.29
CA ASP A 189 -14.57 2.76 5.37
C ASP A 189 -15.58 2.63 6.53
N PRO A 190 -15.12 2.54 7.78
CA PRO A 190 -16.01 2.61 8.91
C PRO A 190 -16.75 3.95 8.79
N VAL A 191 -18.01 3.84 8.39
CA VAL A 191 -18.84 5.00 8.13
C VAL A 191 -18.92 5.77 9.42
N ASP A 192 -18.40 7.01 9.44
CA ASP A 192 -18.51 7.90 10.59
C ASP A 192 -19.97 8.31 10.79
N VAL A 193 -20.75 7.35 11.32
CA VAL A 193 -22.17 7.49 11.59
C VAL A 193 -22.45 8.68 12.52
N GLN A 194 -21.42 9.14 13.27
CA GLN A 194 -21.59 10.28 14.20
C GLN A 194 -21.65 11.61 13.45
N ASN A 195 -20.94 11.74 12.34
CA ASN A 195 -20.91 12.96 11.52
C ASN A 195 -21.93 12.96 10.37
N MET A 196 -22.66 11.88 10.16
CA MET A 196 -23.74 11.82 9.16
C MET A 196 -24.97 12.61 9.56
N THR A 197 -25.56 13.28 8.59
CA THR A 197 -26.91 13.84 8.73
C THR A 197 -27.95 12.73 8.90
N ARG A 198 -29.13 13.07 9.46
CA ARG A 198 -30.22 12.10 9.63
C ARG A 198 -30.67 11.47 8.32
N MET A 199 -30.58 12.20 7.20
CA MET A 199 -30.96 11.72 5.87
C MET A 199 -29.92 10.74 5.30
N GLU A 200 -28.62 11.00 5.52
CA GLU A 200 -27.53 10.11 5.10
C GLU A 200 -27.57 8.80 5.88
N ARG A 201 -27.79 8.85 7.20
CA ARG A 201 -28.01 7.64 8.02
C ARG A 201 -29.19 6.80 7.56
N PHE A 202 -30.27 7.45 7.12
CA PHE A 202 -31.45 6.76 6.61
C PHE A 202 -31.16 6.07 5.27
N ARG A 203 -30.47 6.78 4.32
CA ARG A 203 -30.05 6.21 3.03
C ARG A 203 -29.08 5.03 3.22
N HIS A 204 -28.10 5.17 4.10
CA HIS A 204 -27.13 4.13 4.42
C HIS A 204 -27.80 2.86 4.95
N ARG A 205 -28.78 2.99 5.85
CA ARG A 205 -29.57 1.86 6.34
C ARG A 205 -30.47 1.22 5.27
N GLN A 206 -30.97 2.01 4.31
CA GLN A 206 -31.77 1.48 3.19
C GLN A 206 -30.94 0.79 2.13
N ALA A 207 -29.69 1.20 1.95
CA ALA A 207 -28.79 0.62 0.94
C ALA A 207 -28.36 -0.81 1.30
N ASN A 208 -28.43 -1.18 2.59
CA ASN A 208 -28.08 -2.53 3.10
C ASN A 208 -26.74 -3.03 2.53
N LEU A 209 -25.78 -2.09 2.34
CA LEU A 209 -24.47 -2.42 1.79
C LEU A 209 -23.70 -3.28 2.79
N PRO A 210 -23.06 -4.35 2.35
CA PRO A 210 -22.25 -5.17 3.20
C PRO A 210 -21.08 -4.34 3.76
N GLU A 211 -20.85 -4.45 5.07
CA GLU A 211 -19.71 -3.80 5.72
C GLU A 211 -18.51 -4.75 5.66
N TYR A 212 -17.60 -4.51 4.73
CA TYR A 212 -16.35 -5.25 4.64
C TYR A 212 -15.29 -4.61 5.54
N THR A 213 -14.98 -5.21 6.68
CA THR A 213 -13.95 -4.76 7.62
C THR A 213 -12.54 -4.97 7.09
N ASN A 214 -12.39 -5.98 6.22
CA ASN A 214 -11.16 -6.30 5.51
C ASN A 214 -11.35 -6.11 3.99
N SER A 215 -10.28 -6.25 3.20
CA SER A 215 -10.36 -6.04 1.75
C SER A 215 -9.17 -6.66 1.02
N PHE A 216 -9.30 -6.86 -0.30
CA PHE A 216 -8.18 -7.34 -1.10
C PHE A 216 -6.97 -6.42 -1.00
N VAL A 217 -7.16 -5.08 -0.97
CA VAL A 217 -6.06 -4.11 -0.82
C VAL A 217 -5.32 -4.24 0.51
N LYS A 218 -6.00 -4.64 1.58
CA LYS A 218 -5.36 -4.84 2.89
C LYS A 218 -4.56 -6.14 2.95
N LEU A 219 -5.04 -7.20 2.31
CA LEU A 219 -4.46 -8.54 2.38
C LEU A 219 -3.38 -8.79 1.34
N PHE A 220 -3.53 -8.24 0.13
CA PHE A 220 -2.74 -8.62 -1.03
C PHE A 220 -1.88 -7.50 -1.62
N THR A 221 -0.86 -7.93 -2.34
CA THR A 221 0.01 -7.14 -3.21
C THR A 221 0.35 -7.94 -4.46
N THR A 222 0.87 -7.29 -5.49
CA THR A 222 1.42 -7.97 -6.68
C THR A 222 2.95 -8.06 -6.65
N LEU A 223 3.60 -7.44 -5.66
CA LEU A 223 5.05 -7.33 -5.57
C LEU A 223 5.60 -8.11 -4.37
N GLY A 224 6.86 -8.56 -4.52
CA GLY A 224 7.50 -9.39 -3.49
C GLY A 224 7.08 -10.86 -3.61
N THR A 225 7.81 -11.75 -2.94
CA THR A 225 7.56 -13.21 -2.99
C THR A 225 7.41 -13.82 -1.61
N LYS A 226 7.62 -13.03 -0.58
CA LYS A 226 7.58 -13.49 0.82
C LYS A 226 6.88 -12.44 1.67
N VAL A 227 6.23 -12.87 2.73
CA VAL A 227 5.62 -12.00 3.73
C VAL A 227 6.57 -11.78 4.90
N ASN A 228 6.62 -10.54 5.38
CA ASN A 228 7.42 -10.20 6.57
C ASN A 228 6.55 -10.30 7.83
N PRO A 229 6.85 -11.25 8.74
CA PRO A 229 6.07 -11.44 9.96
C PRO A 229 6.23 -10.28 10.96
N ASN A 230 7.23 -9.40 10.80
CA ASN A 230 7.38 -8.21 11.64
C ASN A 230 6.49 -7.03 11.23
N THR A 231 5.93 -7.06 10.03
CA THR A 231 5.16 -5.91 9.48
C THR A 231 3.75 -6.27 9.06
N CYS A 232 3.45 -7.56 8.84
CA CYS A 232 2.12 -8.01 8.40
C CYS A 232 1.07 -7.94 9.51
N SER A 233 -0.20 -7.95 9.14
CA SER A 233 -1.33 -8.04 10.06
C SER A 233 -1.63 -9.49 10.44
N SER A 234 -2.49 -9.69 11.45
CA SER A 234 -2.93 -11.03 11.87
C SER A 234 -3.73 -11.74 10.79
N GLU A 235 -4.51 -10.99 10.00
CA GLU A 235 -5.28 -11.54 8.88
C GLU A 235 -4.36 -12.07 7.78
N VAL A 236 -3.24 -11.38 7.50
CA VAL A 236 -2.26 -11.89 6.54
C VAL A 236 -1.58 -13.16 7.05
N LEU A 237 -1.35 -13.29 8.35
CA LEU A 237 -0.85 -14.55 8.93
C LEU A 237 -1.87 -15.70 8.81
N GLN A 238 -3.16 -15.40 8.93
CA GLN A 238 -4.23 -16.38 8.74
C GLN A 238 -4.29 -16.94 7.31
N LEU A 239 -3.89 -16.17 6.29
CA LEU A 239 -3.76 -16.68 4.92
C LEU A 239 -2.79 -17.87 4.78
N PHE A 240 -1.90 -18.05 5.73
CA PHE A 240 -1.00 -19.20 5.80
C PHE A 240 -1.58 -20.38 6.59
N GLY A 241 -2.87 -20.36 6.95
CA GLY A 241 -3.49 -21.39 7.77
C GLY A 241 -3.10 -21.34 9.26
N ILE A 242 -2.54 -20.21 9.72
CA ILE A 242 -2.29 -19.99 11.15
C ILE A 242 -3.62 -19.72 11.84
N ASP A 243 -3.86 -20.40 12.95
CA ASP A 243 -5.05 -20.19 13.77
C ASP A 243 -5.25 -18.72 14.13
N PRO A 244 -6.48 -18.16 14.04
CA PRO A 244 -6.75 -16.76 14.29
C PRO A 244 -6.25 -16.27 15.65
N GLN A 245 -6.44 -17.04 16.71
CA GLN A 245 -6.00 -16.65 18.07
C GLN A 245 -4.47 -16.61 18.16
N LEU A 246 -3.80 -17.59 17.51
CA LEU A 246 -2.34 -17.59 17.46
C LEU A 246 -1.82 -16.43 16.60
N ALA A 247 -2.46 -16.11 15.47
CA ALA A 247 -2.10 -14.99 14.61
C ALA A 247 -2.20 -13.66 15.37
N ASP A 248 -3.29 -13.44 16.09
CA ASP A 248 -3.49 -12.26 16.94
C ASP A 248 -2.44 -12.18 18.05
N GLN A 249 -2.12 -13.29 18.69
CA GLN A 249 -1.08 -13.35 19.72
C GLN A 249 0.29 -13.03 19.15
N LEU A 250 0.65 -13.59 17.99
CA LEU A 250 1.94 -13.31 17.33
C LEU A 250 2.10 -11.83 16.95
N VAL A 251 1.01 -11.16 16.57
CA VAL A 251 1.02 -9.73 16.30
C VAL A 251 1.07 -8.91 17.57
N ALA A 252 0.33 -9.30 18.61
CA ALA A 252 0.34 -8.64 19.91
C ALA A 252 1.72 -8.75 20.61
N ASP A 253 2.36 -9.91 20.53
CA ASP A 253 3.70 -10.13 21.11
C ASP A 253 4.75 -9.17 20.52
N ARG A 254 4.59 -8.74 19.25
CA ARG A 254 5.49 -7.78 18.62
C ARG A 254 5.42 -6.38 19.25
N ALA A 255 4.26 -6.01 19.75
CA ALA A 255 3.99 -4.67 20.28
C ALA A 255 4.58 -4.44 21.68
N GLY A 256 5.39 -5.38 22.19
CA GLY A 256 6.05 -5.24 23.48
C GLY A 256 5.08 -5.13 24.66
N LEU A 257 5.56 -4.52 25.75
CA LEU A 257 4.81 -4.39 26.99
C LEU A 257 3.78 -3.27 26.96
N ASP A 258 4.03 -2.23 26.15
CA ASP A 258 3.12 -1.08 26.03
C ASP A 258 1.96 -1.33 25.06
N GLY A 259 2.01 -2.41 24.28
CA GLY A 259 0.99 -2.79 23.28
C GLY A 259 0.94 -1.87 22.07
N VAL A 260 1.98 -1.06 21.83
CA VAL A 260 2.07 -0.10 20.73
C VAL A 260 3.21 -0.50 19.81
N VAL A 261 2.89 -0.85 18.56
CA VAL A 261 3.89 -1.23 17.55
C VAL A 261 4.71 0.00 17.13
N GLY A 262 6.01 -0.18 16.93
CA GLY A 262 6.94 0.88 16.51
C GLY A 262 7.65 1.57 17.67
N THR A 263 7.63 1.00 18.87
CA THR A 263 8.26 1.53 20.06
C THR A 263 9.56 0.78 20.42
N GLU A 264 10.26 1.21 21.48
CA GLU A 264 11.56 0.65 21.86
C GLU A 264 11.48 -0.75 22.44
N ASP A 265 10.35 -1.06 23.09
CA ASP A 265 10.12 -2.34 23.72
C ASP A 265 9.51 -3.40 22.80
N ASP A 266 9.37 -3.09 21.49
CA ASP A 266 8.90 -4.04 20.48
C ASP A 266 9.75 -5.32 20.48
N GLU A 267 9.08 -6.46 20.60
CA GLU A 267 9.69 -7.78 20.45
C GLU A 267 9.62 -8.26 19.00
N VAL A 268 10.70 -8.02 18.24
CA VAL A 268 10.77 -8.36 16.81
C VAL A 268 11.29 -9.78 16.60
N TYR A 269 10.81 -10.43 15.53
CA TYR A 269 11.39 -11.70 15.05
C TYR A 269 12.72 -11.41 14.33
N ARG A 270 13.84 -11.85 14.92
CA ARG A 270 15.18 -11.57 14.40
C ARG A 270 15.60 -12.52 13.28
N SER A 271 14.92 -13.64 13.13
CA SER A 271 15.17 -14.62 12.08
C SER A 271 13.88 -15.38 11.73
N ASN A 272 13.86 -15.98 10.52
CA ASN A 272 12.75 -16.86 10.13
C ASN A 272 12.61 -18.06 11.08
N ALA A 273 13.71 -18.53 11.66
CA ALA A 273 13.70 -19.62 12.64
C ALA A 273 13.06 -19.21 13.97
N ASP A 274 13.26 -17.97 14.39
CA ASP A 274 12.65 -17.41 15.59
C ASP A 274 11.11 -17.34 15.44
N PHE A 275 10.63 -16.80 14.32
CA PHE A 275 9.20 -16.82 14.01
C PHE A 275 8.65 -18.26 13.94
N ALA A 276 9.34 -19.14 13.22
CA ALA A 276 8.92 -20.54 13.07
C ALA A 276 8.82 -21.28 14.40
N ALA A 277 9.71 -20.99 15.35
CA ALA A 277 9.66 -21.58 16.68
C ALA A 277 8.41 -21.15 17.49
N ARG A 278 7.93 -19.92 17.29
CA ARG A 278 6.72 -19.42 17.94
C ARG A 278 5.43 -19.96 17.27
N VAL A 279 5.43 -20.15 15.95
CA VAL A 279 4.31 -20.78 15.24
C VAL A 279 4.18 -22.28 15.58
N GLY A 280 5.31 -22.97 15.81
CA GLY A 280 5.31 -24.38 16.20
C GLY A 280 5.07 -25.35 15.04
N ALA A 281 4.16 -26.32 15.22
CA ALA A 281 3.88 -27.35 14.23
C ALA A 281 3.28 -26.75 12.94
N GLY A 282 3.88 -27.04 11.77
CA GLY A 282 3.48 -26.47 10.47
C GLY A 282 4.40 -25.36 9.96
N ALA A 283 5.25 -24.79 10.80
CA ALA A 283 6.18 -23.70 10.44
C ALA A 283 7.14 -24.02 9.27
N GLN A 284 7.42 -25.29 9.01
CA GLN A 284 8.32 -25.71 7.91
C GLN A 284 7.74 -25.37 6.52
N GLN A 285 6.43 -25.43 6.35
CA GLN A 285 5.75 -25.04 5.10
C GLN A 285 5.81 -23.53 4.89
N LEU A 286 5.73 -22.76 5.98
CA LEU A 286 5.78 -21.31 5.97
C LEU A 286 7.17 -20.75 5.67
N ALA A 287 8.26 -21.47 5.99
CA ALA A 287 9.64 -21.00 5.86
C ALA A 287 10.02 -20.54 4.45
N ARG A 288 9.32 -21.01 3.42
CA ARG A 288 9.55 -20.62 2.02
C ARG A 288 8.82 -19.31 1.65
N LEU A 289 7.71 -19.01 2.34
CA LEU A 289 6.81 -17.89 2.04
C LEU A 289 6.99 -16.70 2.97
N ILE A 290 7.79 -16.83 4.03
CA ILE A 290 8.09 -15.77 4.99
C ILE A 290 9.54 -15.30 4.92
N SER A 291 9.77 -14.06 5.29
CA SER A 291 11.09 -13.48 5.48
C SER A 291 11.03 -12.32 6.45
N VAL A 292 11.83 -12.34 7.50
CA VAL A 292 11.98 -11.20 8.41
C VAL A 292 12.68 -10.00 7.76
N ARG A 293 13.17 -10.15 6.51
CA ARG A 293 13.71 -9.07 5.69
C ARG A 293 12.86 -8.83 4.47
N SER A 294 12.56 -7.56 4.23
CA SER A 294 11.77 -7.11 3.09
C SER A 294 12.66 -6.58 1.98
N ALA A 295 12.29 -6.90 0.75
CA ALA A 295 12.98 -6.45 -0.44
C ALA A 295 12.26 -5.30 -1.16
N VAL A 296 10.95 -5.12 -0.93
CA VAL A 296 10.14 -4.12 -1.63
C VAL A 296 9.46 -3.20 -0.65
N PHE A 297 9.67 -1.90 -0.83
CA PHE A 297 9.04 -0.85 -0.04
C PHE A 297 8.28 0.11 -0.94
N GLN A 298 7.11 0.52 -0.52
CA GLN A 298 6.41 1.67 -1.06
C GLN A 298 6.81 2.90 -0.25
N VAL A 299 7.10 4.00 -0.93
CA VAL A 299 7.41 5.27 -0.29
C VAL A 299 6.49 6.34 -0.85
N LYS A 300 5.69 6.95 0.02
CA LYS A 300 4.96 8.17 -0.27
C LYS A 300 5.86 9.36 0.02
N ILE A 301 6.11 10.16 -1.00
CA ILE A 301 6.95 11.34 -0.96
C ILE A 301 6.04 12.54 -1.05
N ASN A 302 5.66 13.07 0.11
CA ASN A 302 4.83 14.25 0.23
C ASN A 302 5.72 15.49 0.10
N THR A 303 5.50 16.27 -0.95
CA THR A 303 6.26 17.48 -1.24
C THR A 303 5.39 18.71 -1.02
N ARG A 304 5.95 19.75 -0.38
CA ARG A 304 5.23 21.00 -0.08
C ARG A 304 6.05 22.23 -0.49
N ILE A 305 5.41 23.14 -1.22
CA ILE A 305 5.96 24.45 -1.58
C ILE A 305 4.92 25.52 -1.22
N GLY A 306 5.18 26.29 -0.17
CA GLY A 306 4.20 27.22 0.39
C GLY A 306 2.93 26.48 0.85
N GLU A 307 1.79 26.81 0.23
CA GLU A 307 0.50 26.17 0.53
C GLU A 307 0.16 24.99 -0.41
N ARG A 308 1.00 24.70 -1.41
CA ARG A 308 0.77 23.64 -2.38
C ARG A 308 1.44 22.36 -1.95
N ASN A 309 0.71 21.25 -2.06
CA ASN A 309 1.21 19.92 -1.76
C ASN A 309 1.05 19.02 -2.99
N ARG A 310 1.99 18.10 -3.17
CA ARG A 310 1.90 17.00 -4.13
C ARG A 310 2.52 15.75 -3.53
N THR A 311 1.93 14.60 -3.83
CA THR A 311 2.42 13.31 -3.38
C THR A 311 2.92 12.50 -4.57
N LYS A 312 4.15 12.02 -4.49
CA LYS A 312 4.70 11.03 -5.43
C LYS A 312 4.85 9.70 -4.72
N VAL A 313 4.32 8.65 -5.31
CA VAL A 313 4.47 7.28 -4.80
C VAL A 313 5.58 6.59 -5.57
N ALA A 314 6.53 5.98 -4.88
CA ALA A 314 7.60 5.20 -5.46
C ALA A 314 7.65 3.80 -4.86
N TYR A 315 7.86 2.79 -5.69
CA TYR A 315 8.15 1.42 -5.25
C TYR A 315 9.63 1.17 -5.41
N ILE A 316 10.28 0.83 -4.31
CA ILE A 316 11.74 0.68 -4.21
C ILE A 316 12.05 -0.79 -3.92
N PHE A 317 12.87 -1.39 -4.78
CA PHE A 317 13.44 -2.72 -4.56
C PHE A 317 14.83 -2.59 -3.95
N ARG A 318 15.07 -3.32 -2.86
CA ARG A 318 16.33 -3.39 -2.13
C ARG A 318 16.84 -4.82 -2.11
N ARG A 319 17.93 -5.06 -2.83
CA ARG A 319 18.60 -6.37 -2.83
C ARG A 319 19.66 -6.47 -1.74
N ASN A 320 20.43 -5.41 -1.56
CA ASN A 320 21.45 -5.25 -0.52
C ASN A 320 21.64 -3.74 -0.24
N ASP A 321 22.57 -3.40 0.66
CA ASP A 321 22.87 -2.03 1.08
C ASP A 321 23.29 -1.08 -0.07
N LYS A 322 23.76 -1.61 -1.19
CA LYS A 322 24.28 -0.89 -2.36
C LYS A 322 23.43 -1.04 -3.63
N ASP A 323 22.64 -2.11 -3.73
CA ASP A 323 21.76 -2.36 -4.88
C ASP A 323 20.30 -2.08 -4.49
N ILE A 324 19.94 -0.80 -4.59
CA ILE A 324 18.60 -0.27 -4.29
C ILE A 324 18.10 0.47 -5.52
N ARG A 325 16.96 0.04 -6.06
CA ARG A 325 16.43 0.51 -7.35
C ARG A 325 14.98 0.92 -7.20
N VAL A 326 14.60 2.00 -7.88
CA VAL A 326 13.19 2.33 -8.07
C VAL A 326 12.63 1.43 -9.16
N LEU A 327 11.59 0.69 -8.84
CA LEU A 327 10.88 -0.15 -9.81
C LEU A 327 10.03 0.73 -10.71
N PHE A 328 9.19 1.55 -10.12
CA PHE A 328 8.36 2.56 -10.79
C PHE A 328 7.93 3.63 -9.80
N SER A 329 7.48 4.76 -10.31
CA SER A 329 6.91 5.84 -9.50
C SER A 329 5.88 6.64 -10.30
N PHE A 330 4.89 7.21 -9.61
CA PHE A 330 3.84 8.03 -10.22
C PHE A 330 3.39 9.14 -9.24
N TRP A 331 2.74 10.15 -9.78
CA TRP A 331 2.08 11.17 -8.99
C TRP A 331 0.65 10.74 -8.63
N GLU A 332 0.30 10.88 -7.37
CA GLU A 332 -1.04 10.64 -6.83
C GLU A 332 -1.93 11.87 -6.97
#